data_6b49d274b6ec5231040225ddca2fb7f7
#
_entry.id   6b49d274b6ec5231040225ddca2fb7f7
#
_cell.length_a   1.000
_cell.length_b   1.000
_cell.length_c   1.000
_cell.angle_alpha   90.00
_cell.angle_beta   90.00
_cell.angle_gamma   90.00
#
_symmetry.space_group_name_H-M   'P 1'
#
loop_
_entity.id
_entity.type
_entity.pdbx_description
1 polymer ?
#
loop_
_entity_poly.entity_id
_entity_poly.type
_entity_poly.pdbx_seq_one_letter_code
_entity_poly.pdbx_strand_id
1 'polypeptide(L)'
;MKCIYPDQVDEPNLTWLIQEFIHGQQHPESSPHNIPDLPPFYEKITIYTSIIATFHTPSDLSGIGGMKCERIHAVNRWRNGPGHYDTLFINTAIDNEDQDGESSVHGFLGLEVAQAHLFFSFALEGVMYLCTLVHWFSHATDTPSDITSMYVVEPEYLPNGQPMIAVVHLDTLIRAAHLLPVYSKHQALSKHQRYEETLDLFSEFYVNRYIDYHAFEVVT
;
A
#
# COMPACT_ATOMS: atom_id res chain seq x y z
N MET A 1 -12.28 16.15 -5.90
CA MET A 1 -11.62 16.65 -4.69
C MET A 1 -12.70 17.03 -3.68
N LYS A 2 -12.72 16.43 -2.51
CA LYS A 2 -13.76 16.62 -1.48
C LYS A 2 -13.06 16.87 -0.15
N CYS A 3 -13.40 17.95 0.53
CA CYS A 3 -12.88 18.30 1.84
C CYS A 3 -13.94 17.93 2.91
N ILE A 4 -13.61 17.04 3.83
CA ILE A 4 -14.51 16.48 4.85
C ILE A 4 -13.75 16.22 6.15
N TYR A 5 -14.47 15.93 7.23
CA TYR A 5 -13.86 15.41 8.45
C TYR A 5 -13.61 13.91 8.34
N PRO A 6 -12.58 13.36 9.02
CA PRO A 6 -12.25 11.91 8.95
C PRO A 6 -13.40 10.99 9.37
N ASP A 7 -14.22 11.41 10.34
CA ASP A 7 -15.43 10.70 10.83
C ASP A 7 -16.55 10.58 9.80
N GLN A 8 -16.47 11.33 8.69
CA GLN A 8 -17.41 11.29 7.57
C GLN A 8 -16.95 10.32 6.45
N VAL A 9 -15.80 9.71 6.61
CA VAL A 9 -15.30 8.65 5.74
C VAL A 9 -15.82 7.31 6.23
N ASP A 10 -16.09 6.39 5.32
CA ASP A 10 -16.54 5.02 5.64
C ASP A 10 -15.35 4.16 6.13
N GLU A 11 -14.62 4.71 7.11
CA GLU A 11 -13.49 4.08 7.79
C GLU A 11 -13.49 4.56 9.26
N PRO A 12 -14.06 3.76 10.18
CA PRO A 12 -14.35 4.21 11.55
C PRO A 12 -13.09 4.56 12.36
N ASN A 13 -11.94 3.99 12.00
CA ASN A 13 -10.68 4.19 12.74
C ASN A 13 -9.77 5.26 12.11
N LEU A 14 -10.20 5.93 11.03
CA LEU A 14 -9.32 6.84 10.28
C LEU A 14 -8.73 7.95 11.14
N THR A 15 -9.52 8.55 12.03
CA THR A 15 -9.04 9.60 12.95
C THR A 15 -7.90 9.09 13.82
N TRP A 16 -8.05 7.90 14.39
CA TRP A 16 -7.03 7.28 15.23
C TRP A 16 -5.76 6.93 14.43
N LEU A 17 -5.91 6.37 13.23
CA LEU A 17 -4.79 6.05 12.33
C LEU A 17 -4.01 7.29 11.90
N ILE A 18 -4.70 8.43 11.67
CA ILE A 18 -4.04 9.71 11.40
C ILE A 18 -3.24 10.19 12.61
N GLN A 19 -3.80 10.07 13.82
CA GLN A 19 -3.12 10.45 15.07
C GLN A 19 -1.88 9.58 15.31
N GLU A 20 -1.98 8.28 15.08
CA GLU A 20 -0.86 7.33 15.16
C GLU A 20 0.24 7.69 14.16
N PHE A 21 -0.13 7.96 12.91
CA PHE A 21 0.79 8.42 11.87
C PHE A 21 1.52 9.71 12.28
N ILE A 22 0.79 10.73 12.75
CA ILE A 22 1.38 12.00 13.19
C ILE A 22 2.35 11.78 14.36
N HIS A 23 1.97 10.95 15.33
CA HIS A 23 2.83 10.62 16.46
C HIS A 23 4.11 9.95 15.99
N GLY A 24 4.04 8.98 15.06
CA GLY A 24 5.22 8.33 14.48
C GLY A 24 6.14 9.32 13.75
N GLN A 25 5.57 10.30 13.03
CA GLN A 25 6.37 11.35 12.36
C GLN A 25 7.09 12.29 13.35
N GLN A 26 6.48 12.55 14.49
CA GLN A 26 7.05 13.44 15.53
C GLN A 26 8.01 12.71 16.48
N HIS A 27 7.88 11.40 16.62
CA HIS A 27 8.61 10.57 17.59
C HIS A 27 9.08 9.26 16.95
N PRO A 28 10.02 9.31 16.01
CA PRO A 28 10.48 8.11 15.27
C PRO A 28 11.11 7.05 16.17
N GLU A 29 11.67 7.46 17.33
CA GLU A 29 12.27 6.55 18.33
C GLU A 29 11.23 5.81 19.20
N SER A 30 9.95 6.16 19.10
CA SER A 30 8.91 5.59 19.97
C SER A 30 8.38 4.28 19.41
N SER A 31 8.44 3.22 20.20
CA SER A 31 7.80 1.94 19.84
C SER A 31 6.28 2.11 19.69
N PRO A 32 5.67 1.62 18.60
CA PRO A 32 4.24 1.79 18.33
C PRO A 32 3.31 1.13 19.36
N HIS A 33 3.84 0.29 20.25
CA HIS A 33 3.05 -0.50 21.21
C HIS A 33 2.72 0.22 22.53
N ASN A 34 3.15 1.45 22.73
CA ASN A 34 3.01 2.16 24.01
C ASN A 34 2.67 3.64 23.80
N ILE A 35 1.61 3.92 23.01
CA ILE A 35 1.19 5.29 22.70
C ILE A 35 0.24 5.74 23.81
N PRO A 36 0.66 6.63 24.75
CA PRO A 36 -0.25 7.28 25.65
C PRO A 36 -1.14 8.25 24.87
N ASP A 37 -2.27 8.65 25.45
CA ASP A 37 -3.27 9.58 24.92
C ASP A 37 -2.80 10.42 23.70
N LEU A 38 -3.10 9.93 22.49
CA LEU A 38 -2.80 10.66 21.26
C LEU A 38 -3.56 12.00 21.26
N PRO A 39 -2.93 13.11 20.85
CA PRO A 39 -3.61 14.39 20.76
C PRO A 39 -4.78 14.29 19.78
N PRO A 40 -5.95 14.90 20.11
CA PRO A 40 -7.11 14.80 19.25
C PRO A 40 -6.86 15.47 17.90
N PHE A 41 -7.30 14.83 16.81
CA PHE A 41 -7.22 15.37 15.46
C PHE A 41 -8.57 15.98 15.05
N TYR A 42 -8.60 17.28 14.77
CA TYR A 42 -9.81 18.02 14.40
C TYR A 42 -9.77 18.63 13.01
N GLU A 43 -8.68 18.41 12.27
CA GLU A 43 -8.50 19.01 10.96
C GLU A 43 -9.35 18.30 9.89
N LYS A 44 -9.70 19.05 8.85
CA LYS A 44 -10.34 18.48 7.67
C LYS A 44 -9.32 17.83 6.79
N ILE A 45 -9.72 16.72 6.17
CA ILE A 45 -8.94 16.05 5.13
C ILE A 45 -9.51 16.37 3.75
N THR A 46 -8.65 16.39 2.75
CA THR A 46 -9.02 16.48 1.35
C THR A 46 -8.81 15.14 0.68
N ILE A 47 -9.85 14.56 0.10
CA ILE A 47 -9.82 13.23 -0.53
C ILE A 47 -9.55 13.33 -2.03
N TYR A 48 -8.73 12.40 -2.52
CA TYR A 48 -8.41 12.21 -3.92
C TYR A 48 -8.79 10.78 -4.35
N THR A 49 -9.25 10.63 -5.58
CA THR A 49 -9.64 9.32 -6.14
C THR A 49 -8.50 8.59 -6.83
N SER A 50 -7.42 9.31 -7.13
CA SER A 50 -6.22 8.76 -7.76
C SER A 50 -5.03 9.68 -7.55
N ILE A 51 -3.84 9.09 -7.65
CA ILE A 51 -2.56 9.79 -7.69
C ILE A 51 -1.80 9.40 -8.96
N ILE A 52 -0.69 10.06 -9.23
CA ILE A 52 0.24 9.70 -10.31
C ILE A 52 1.60 9.45 -9.65
N ALA A 53 2.07 8.21 -9.72
CA ALA A 53 3.44 7.86 -9.42
C ALA A 53 4.31 8.13 -10.65
N THR A 54 5.48 8.73 -10.43
CA THR A 54 6.45 9.01 -11.49
C THR A 54 7.79 8.42 -11.08
N PHE A 55 8.34 7.52 -11.91
CA PHE A 55 9.57 6.81 -11.62
C PHE A 55 10.47 6.73 -12.85
N HIS A 56 11.76 6.50 -12.62
CA HIS A 56 12.76 6.44 -13.66
C HIS A 56 12.94 5.01 -14.18
N THR A 57 12.73 4.78 -15.48
CA THR A 57 12.89 3.49 -16.14
C THR A 57 13.76 3.67 -17.39
N PRO A 58 15.08 3.77 -17.26
CA PRO A 58 15.96 4.10 -18.38
C PRO A 58 15.90 3.08 -19.53
N SER A 59 15.51 1.85 -19.23
CA SER A 59 15.35 0.77 -20.21
C SER A 59 14.03 0.80 -20.97
N ASP A 60 13.05 1.60 -20.52
CA ASP A 60 11.75 1.76 -21.19
C ASP A 60 11.79 2.98 -22.11
N LEU A 61 11.91 2.77 -23.41
CA LEU A 61 11.92 3.83 -24.43
C LEU A 61 10.59 4.58 -24.58
N SER A 62 9.52 4.16 -23.91
CA SER A 62 8.20 4.77 -24.00
C SER A 62 8.07 6.08 -23.21
N GLY A 63 8.96 6.33 -22.24
CA GLY A 63 8.97 7.52 -21.42
C GLY A 63 9.84 8.66 -21.97
N ILE A 64 9.46 9.92 -21.67
CA ILE A 64 10.28 11.08 -21.99
C ILE A 64 11.46 11.15 -21.01
N GLY A 65 12.70 11.04 -21.52
CA GLY A 65 13.91 11.08 -20.69
C GLY A 65 14.01 9.92 -19.69
N GLY A 66 13.40 8.76 -19.99
CA GLY A 66 13.39 7.59 -19.11
C GLY A 66 12.40 7.70 -17.96
N MET A 67 11.56 8.72 -17.91
CA MET A 67 10.52 8.88 -16.88
C MET A 67 9.21 8.24 -17.32
N LYS A 68 8.60 7.43 -16.45
CA LYS A 68 7.30 6.81 -16.65
C LYS A 68 6.31 7.31 -15.60
N CYS A 69 5.07 7.51 -16.00
CA CYS A 69 3.98 7.91 -15.12
C CYS A 69 2.93 6.80 -15.07
N GLU A 70 2.52 6.42 -13.87
CA GLU A 70 1.49 5.44 -13.62
C GLU A 70 0.38 6.06 -12.78
N ARG A 71 -0.88 5.88 -13.20
CA ARG A 71 -2.02 6.36 -12.41
C ARG A 71 -2.52 5.25 -11.52
N ILE A 72 -2.63 5.55 -10.23
CA ILE A 72 -3.02 4.64 -9.17
C ILE A 72 -4.34 5.13 -8.58
N HIS A 73 -5.29 4.24 -8.38
CA HIS A 73 -6.66 4.56 -7.94
C HIS A 73 -6.95 4.00 -6.55
N ALA A 74 -7.71 4.78 -5.80
CA ALA A 74 -8.38 4.33 -4.58
C ALA A 74 -9.74 5.02 -4.53
N VAL A 75 -10.77 4.35 -5.01
CA VAL A 75 -12.11 4.93 -5.14
C VAL A 75 -13.17 3.87 -4.94
N ASN A 76 -14.16 4.17 -4.10
CA ASN A 76 -15.25 3.26 -3.75
C ASN A 76 -16.28 3.06 -4.87
N ARG A 77 -16.19 3.81 -5.97
CA ARG A 77 -17.05 3.64 -7.14
C ARG A 77 -16.33 4.05 -8.41
N TRP A 78 -16.13 3.09 -9.32
CA TRP A 78 -15.44 3.30 -10.59
C TRP A 78 -16.40 3.12 -11.79
N ARG A 79 -16.51 4.13 -12.65
CA ARG A 79 -17.33 4.08 -13.91
C ARG A 79 -18.73 3.51 -13.71
N ASN A 80 -19.44 3.90 -12.64
CA ASN A 80 -20.74 3.37 -12.21
C ASN A 80 -20.77 1.89 -11.80
N GLY A 81 -19.60 1.27 -11.62
CA GLY A 81 -19.39 -0.08 -11.10
C GLY A 81 -18.93 -0.08 -9.65
N PRO A 82 -18.36 -1.21 -9.19
CA PRO A 82 -17.77 -1.37 -7.86
C PRO A 82 -16.56 -0.46 -7.65
N GLY A 83 -15.97 -0.50 -6.46
CA GLY A 83 -14.76 0.21 -6.13
C GLY A 83 -13.56 -0.26 -6.95
N HIS A 84 -12.56 0.59 -7.06
CA HIS A 84 -11.29 0.27 -7.71
C HIS A 84 -10.15 0.72 -6.78
N TYR A 85 -9.41 -0.26 -6.27
CA TYR A 85 -8.37 -0.10 -5.28
C TYR A 85 -7.12 -0.81 -5.78
N ASP A 86 -6.15 -0.02 -6.24
CA ASP A 86 -4.88 -0.56 -6.74
C ASP A 86 -3.97 -0.99 -5.59
N THR A 87 -3.09 -1.94 -5.85
CA THR A 87 -2.04 -2.36 -4.94
C THR A 87 -0.73 -1.62 -5.22
N LEU A 88 0.09 -1.44 -4.19
CA LEU A 88 1.25 -0.54 -4.16
C LEU A 88 2.48 -1.26 -3.66
N PHE A 89 3.66 -0.82 -4.14
CA PHE A 89 4.94 -1.01 -3.45
C PHE A 89 5.24 0.21 -2.59
N ILE A 90 5.49 -0.03 -1.31
CA ILE A 90 5.82 0.97 -0.30
C ILE A 90 7.21 0.67 0.23
N ASN A 91 8.07 1.69 0.24
CA ASN A 91 9.39 1.59 0.86
C ASN A 91 9.27 1.79 2.37
N THR A 92 9.56 0.74 3.13
CA THR A 92 9.57 0.74 4.59
C THR A 92 10.99 0.80 5.17
N ALA A 93 12.02 0.75 4.31
CA ALA A 93 13.43 0.69 4.72
C ALA A 93 14.02 2.07 5.09
N ILE A 94 13.25 3.15 5.08
CA ILE A 94 13.76 4.53 5.25
C ILE A 94 14.38 4.77 6.64
N ASP A 95 14.08 3.93 7.64
CA ASP A 95 14.47 4.19 9.04
C ASP A 95 15.56 3.27 9.61
N ASN A 96 16.21 2.41 8.82
CA ASN A 96 17.16 1.41 9.35
C ASN A 96 18.62 1.59 8.91
N GLU A 97 19.08 2.81 8.63
CA GLU A 97 20.51 3.03 8.28
C GLU A 97 21.50 2.94 9.47
N ASP A 98 21.03 2.84 10.72
CA ASP A 98 21.90 2.87 11.90
C ASP A 98 21.58 1.82 12.95
N GLN A 99 21.75 0.51 12.68
CA GLN A 99 22.16 -0.40 13.76
C GLN A 99 22.44 -1.82 13.23
N ASP A 100 23.72 -2.22 13.41
CA ASP A 100 24.21 -3.60 13.37
C ASP A 100 23.93 -4.47 12.13
N GLY A 101 24.83 -4.44 11.17
CA GLY A 101 25.37 -5.40 10.21
C GLY A 101 24.63 -6.68 9.79
N GLU A 102 23.42 -6.92 10.27
CA GLU A 102 22.49 -7.95 9.81
C GLU A 102 21.14 -7.28 9.54
N SER A 103 21.07 -6.53 8.42
CA SER A 103 19.77 -6.15 7.89
C SER A 103 19.07 -7.43 7.46
N SER A 104 18.07 -7.85 8.23
CA SER A 104 17.08 -8.80 7.78
C SER A 104 16.27 -8.13 6.66
N VAL A 105 16.87 -8.06 5.45
CA VAL A 105 16.17 -7.66 4.23
C VAL A 105 15.26 -8.84 3.90
N HIS A 106 14.15 -8.95 4.64
CA HIS A 106 13.07 -9.83 4.31
C HIS A 106 12.23 -9.13 3.22
N GLY A 107 12.09 -9.80 2.09
CA GLY A 107 11.25 -9.31 1.00
C GLY A 107 12.00 -8.51 -0.07
N PHE A 108 11.26 -7.76 -0.87
CA PHE A 108 11.70 -7.03 -2.06
C PHE A 108 12.62 -5.84 -1.75
N LEU A 109 13.84 -6.07 -1.30
CA LEU A 109 14.82 -5.01 -1.01
C LEU A 109 14.28 -3.90 -0.07
N GLY A 110 13.49 -4.27 0.96
CA GLY A 110 12.87 -3.33 1.90
C GLY A 110 11.57 -2.70 1.39
N LEU A 111 10.96 -3.28 0.36
CA LEU A 111 9.63 -2.91 -0.08
C LEU A 111 8.58 -3.85 0.51
N GLU A 112 7.41 -3.30 0.78
CA GLU A 112 6.22 -4.04 1.18
C GLU A 112 5.08 -3.80 0.20
N VAL A 113 4.15 -4.75 0.13
CA VAL A 113 2.95 -4.65 -0.70
C VAL A 113 1.78 -4.20 0.17
N ALA A 114 0.99 -3.26 -0.34
CA ALA A 114 -0.25 -2.84 0.31
C ALA A 114 -1.34 -2.50 -0.71
N GLN A 115 -2.61 -2.59 -0.33
CA GLN A 115 -3.73 -2.09 -1.12
C GLN A 115 -4.10 -0.68 -0.69
N ALA A 116 -4.19 0.26 -1.63
CA ALA A 116 -4.64 1.62 -1.35
C ALA A 116 -6.15 1.67 -1.15
N HIS A 117 -6.59 2.15 0.01
CA HIS A 117 -8.00 2.34 0.34
C HIS A 117 -8.47 3.79 0.18
N LEU A 118 -7.57 4.75 0.46
CA LEU A 118 -7.89 6.17 0.40
C LEU A 118 -6.64 7.00 0.16
N PHE A 119 -6.69 7.94 -0.77
CA PHE A 119 -5.69 9.01 -0.89
C PHE A 119 -6.25 10.29 -0.28
N PHE A 120 -5.50 10.93 0.60
CA PHE A 120 -5.93 12.15 1.24
C PHE A 120 -4.76 13.07 1.62
N SER A 121 -5.09 14.32 1.92
CA SER A 121 -4.15 15.27 2.50
C SER A 121 -4.80 16.04 3.64
N PHE A 122 -3.99 16.51 4.56
CA PHE A 122 -4.38 17.44 5.62
C PHE A 122 -3.25 18.40 5.93
N ALA A 123 -3.60 19.55 6.52
CA ALA A 123 -2.63 20.52 7.02
C ALA A 123 -2.64 20.49 8.56
N LEU A 124 -1.48 20.37 9.17
CA LEU A 124 -1.29 20.45 10.60
C LEU A 124 -0.13 21.38 10.92
N GLU A 125 -0.35 22.39 11.75
CA GLU A 125 0.68 23.38 12.15
C GLU A 125 1.40 24.05 10.97
N GLY A 126 0.70 24.23 9.84
CA GLY A 126 1.26 24.83 8.62
C GLY A 126 2.01 23.85 7.72
N VAL A 127 2.14 22.59 8.10
CA VAL A 127 2.73 21.51 7.29
C VAL A 127 1.62 20.77 6.56
N MET A 128 1.82 20.49 5.26
CA MET A 128 0.91 19.69 4.44
C MET A 128 1.39 18.24 4.42
N TYR A 129 0.55 17.34 4.87
CA TYR A 129 0.77 15.90 4.83
C TYR A 129 -0.02 15.30 3.68
N LEU A 130 0.66 14.57 2.81
CA LEU A 130 0.10 13.81 1.70
C LEU A 130 0.14 12.32 2.07
N CYS A 131 -1.01 11.70 2.25
CA CYS A 131 -1.10 10.38 2.85
C CYS A 131 -1.94 9.41 2.02
N THR A 132 -1.73 8.14 2.25
CA THR A 132 -2.63 7.06 1.83
C THR A 132 -2.99 6.17 3.00
N LEU A 133 -4.24 5.74 3.06
CA LEU A 133 -4.70 4.65 3.91
C LEU A 133 -4.48 3.36 3.16
N VAL A 134 -3.80 2.41 3.76
CA VAL A 134 -3.45 1.15 3.12
C VAL A 134 -3.82 -0.06 3.98
N HIS A 135 -4.15 -1.18 3.34
CA HIS A 135 -4.21 -2.50 3.95
C HIS A 135 -2.96 -3.27 3.54
N TRP A 136 -2.19 -3.72 4.51
CA TRP A 136 -0.93 -4.42 4.29
C TRP A 136 -1.11 -5.85 3.79
N PHE A 137 -0.10 -6.32 3.06
CA PHE A 137 0.08 -7.72 2.68
C PHE A 137 1.37 -8.22 3.30
N SER A 138 1.32 -9.35 3.98
CA SER A 138 2.48 -10.04 4.51
C SER A 138 3.05 -11.04 3.49
N HIS A 139 4.32 -11.39 3.64
CA HIS A 139 4.93 -12.46 2.86
C HIS A 139 4.40 -13.83 3.32
N ALA A 140 3.83 -14.60 2.40
CA ALA A 140 3.42 -15.99 2.66
C ALA A 140 4.64 -16.94 2.73
N THR A 141 5.76 -16.56 2.08
CA THR A 141 7.00 -17.34 2.05
C THR A 141 8.21 -16.40 2.05
N ASP A 142 9.31 -16.79 2.71
CA ASP A 142 10.55 -16.01 2.76
C ASP A 142 11.33 -16.02 1.44
N THR A 143 11.00 -16.93 0.53
CA THR A 143 11.69 -17.10 -0.75
C THR A 143 10.69 -17.10 -1.90
N PRO A 144 11.12 -16.66 -3.10
CA PRO A 144 10.29 -16.77 -4.30
C PRO A 144 9.93 -18.22 -4.61
N SER A 145 8.79 -18.42 -5.24
CA SER A 145 8.34 -19.74 -5.74
C SER A 145 9.34 -20.32 -6.74
N ASP A 146 9.76 -21.58 -6.56
CA ASP A 146 10.68 -22.28 -7.47
C ASP A 146 10.16 -22.38 -8.90
N ILE A 147 8.85 -22.36 -9.10
CA ILE A 147 8.22 -22.52 -10.42
C ILE A 147 8.12 -21.18 -11.16
N THR A 148 7.73 -20.11 -10.45
CA THR A 148 7.42 -18.83 -11.06
C THR A 148 8.49 -17.77 -10.82
N SER A 149 9.38 -18.02 -9.86
CA SER A 149 10.35 -17.04 -9.35
C SER A 149 9.69 -15.74 -8.88
N MET A 150 8.40 -15.79 -8.53
CA MET A 150 7.64 -14.69 -7.94
C MET A 150 7.45 -14.93 -6.44
N TYR A 151 7.50 -13.88 -5.68
CA TYR A 151 7.12 -13.92 -4.27
C TYR A 151 5.60 -14.09 -4.13
N VAL A 152 5.19 -14.68 -3.02
CA VAL A 152 3.77 -14.84 -2.67
C VAL A 152 3.47 -13.98 -1.45
N VAL A 153 2.39 -13.20 -1.55
CA VAL A 153 1.88 -12.36 -0.48
C VAL A 153 0.43 -12.70 -0.17
N GLU A 154 0.02 -12.41 1.05
CA GLU A 154 -1.35 -12.59 1.53
C GLU A 154 -1.83 -11.34 2.28
N PRO A 155 -3.12 -10.97 2.23
CA PRO A 155 -3.66 -9.87 3.00
C PRO A 155 -3.39 -10.07 4.50
N GLU A 156 -2.84 -9.05 5.14
CA GLU A 156 -2.47 -9.13 6.55
C GLU A 156 -3.64 -8.78 7.46
N TYR A 157 -3.85 -9.59 8.50
CA TYR A 157 -4.91 -9.40 9.48
C TYR A 157 -4.37 -9.39 10.90
N LEU A 158 -4.96 -8.54 11.73
CA LEU A 158 -4.74 -8.54 13.16
C LEU A 158 -5.26 -9.83 13.81
N PRO A 159 -4.80 -10.20 15.04
CA PRO A 159 -5.28 -11.40 15.73
C PRO A 159 -6.79 -11.45 15.99
N ASN A 160 -7.48 -10.30 15.95
CA ASN A 160 -8.93 -10.18 16.06
C ASN A 160 -9.65 -10.38 14.72
N GLY A 161 -8.93 -10.67 13.62
CA GLY A 161 -9.46 -10.87 12.27
C GLY A 161 -9.77 -9.58 11.51
N GLN A 162 -9.44 -8.42 12.04
CA GLN A 162 -9.55 -7.16 11.31
C GLN A 162 -8.35 -6.96 10.38
N PRO A 163 -8.51 -6.31 9.22
CA PRO A 163 -7.41 -6.03 8.31
C PRO A 163 -6.34 -5.14 9.00
N MET A 164 -5.07 -5.41 8.71
CA MET A 164 -3.97 -4.58 9.16
C MET A 164 -3.89 -3.32 8.31
N ILE A 165 -4.47 -2.24 8.81
CA ILE A 165 -4.60 -0.96 8.12
C ILE A 165 -3.67 0.07 8.76
N ALA A 166 -3.02 0.89 7.93
CA ALA A 166 -2.18 1.99 8.39
C ALA A 166 -2.30 3.22 7.48
N VAL A 167 -1.94 4.37 8.02
CA VAL A 167 -1.70 5.60 7.25
C VAL A 167 -0.21 5.72 6.99
N VAL A 168 0.17 5.92 5.71
CA VAL A 168 1.57 6.13 5.31
C VAL A 168 1.69 7.41 4.48
N HIS A 169 2.88 8.02 4.47
CA HIS A 169 3.16 9.18 3.64
C HIS A 169 3.30 8.78 2.17
N LEU A 170 2.80 9.60 1.25
CA LEU A 170 2.89 9.30 -0.19
C LEU A 170 4.32 9.24 -0.73
N ASP A 171 5.29 9.85 -0.06
CA ASP A 171 6.70 9.81 -0.47
C ASP A 171 7.33 8.41 -0.32
N THR A 172 6.72 7.53 0.50
CA THR A 172 7.16 6.14 0.63
C THR A 172 6.66 5.24 -0.51
N LEU A 173 5.72 5.72 -1.30
CA LEU A 173 5.12 4.98 -2.40
C LEU A 173 6.04 4.99 -3.61
N ILE A 174 6.40 3.82 -4.12
CA ILE A 174 7.29 3.66 -5.28
C ILE A 174 6.47 3.60 -6.57
N ARG A 175 5.54 2.65 -6.67
CA ARG A 175 4.69 2.43 -7.85
C ARG A 175 3.53 1.50 -7.52
N ALA A 176 2.65 1.22 -8.50
CA ALA A 176 1.67 0.15 -8.38
C ALA A 176 2.35 -1.23 -8.36
N ALA A 177 1.88 -2.09 -7.47
CA ALA A 177 2.18 -3.52 -7.46
C ALA A 177 1.14 -4.27 -8.30
N HIS A 178 1.55 -5.27 -9.05
CA HIS A 178 0.65 -6.09 -9.84
C HIS A 178 0.54 -7.48 -9.23
N LEU A 179 -0.61 -7.81 -8.67
CA LEU A 179 -0.88 -9.08 -8.02
C LEU A 179 -1.63 -10.04 -8.94
N LEU A 180 -1.18 -11.30 -8.98
CA LEU A 180 -1.83 -12.39 -9.69
C LEU A 180 -2.32 -13.42 -8.67
N PRO A 181 -3.60 -13.82 -8.67
CA PRO A 181 -4.11 -14.76 -7.69
C PRO A 181 -3.42 -16.13 -7.81
N VAL A 182 -3.11 -16.76 -6.67
CA VAL A 182 -2.62 -18.13 -6.61
C VAL A 182 -3.83 -19.08 -6.67
N TYR A 183 -3.97 -19.77 -7.80
CA TYR A 183 -5.05 -20.74 -7.97
C TYR A 183 -4.69 -22.04 -7.27
N SER A 184 -5.36 -22.34 -6.14
CA SER A 184 -5.27 -23.64 -5.51
C SER A 184 -6.18 -24.66 -6.20
N LYS A 185 -5.82 -25.96 -6.13
CA LYS A 185 -6.61 -27.04 -6.72
C LYS A 185 -8.05 -27.16 -6.17
N HIS A 186 -8.34 -26.48 -5.08
CA HIS A 186 -9.62 -26.52 -4.37
C HIS A 186 -10.52 -25.30 -4.61
N GLN A 187 -10.04 -24.31 -5.36
CA GLN A 187 -10.78 -23.08 -5.61
C GLN A 187 -11.52 -23.17 -6.95
N ALA A 188 -12.77 -23.59 -6.92
CA ALA A 188 -13.63 -23.59 -8.09
C ALA A 188 -14.08 -22.15 -8.38
N LEU A 189 -13.56 -21.57 -9.45
CA LEU A 189 -14.04 -20.29 -9.95
C LEU A 189 -15.47 -20.41 -10.45
N SER A 190 -16.36 -19.58 -9.93
CA SER A 190 -17.70 -19.41 -10.50
C SER A 190 -17.63 -18.64 -11.81
N LYS A 191 -18.45 -18.99 -12.80
CA LYS A 191 -18.56 -18.25 -14.07
C LYS A 191 -19.05 -16.80 -13.90
N HIS A 192 -19.49 -16.41 -12.71
CA HIS A 192 -20.05 -15.10 -12.38
C HIS A 192 -19.11 -14.24 -11.55
N GLN A 193 -17.88 -14.70 -11.26
CA GLN A 193 -16.88 -13.93 -10.54
C GLN A 193 -16.40 -12.75 -11.39
N ARG A 194 -16.39 -11.58 -10.77
CA ARG A 194 -15.90 -10.35 -11.41
C ARG A 194 -14.43 -10.14 -11.06
N TYR A 195 -13.67 -9.52 -11.96
CA TYR A 195 -12.26 -9.23 -11.74
C TYR A 195 -12.03 -8.27 -10.56
N GLU A 196 -13.01 -7.40 -10.26
CA GLU A 196 -12.96 -6.46 -9.14
C GLU A 196 -12.97 -7.17 -7.77
N GLU A 197 -13.51 -8.39 -7.70
CA GLU A 197 -13.63 -9.19 -6.48
C GLU A 197 -12.40 -10.07 -6.26
N THR A 198 -11.37 -9.99 -7.11
CA THR A 198 -10.23 -10.92 -7.06
C THR A 198 -9.48 -10.84 -5.74
N LEU A 199 -9.24 -9.65 -5.21
CA LEU A 199 -8.53 -9.48 -3.94
C LEU A 199 -9.33 -9.97 -2.72
N ASP A 200 -10.65 -10.04 -2.83
CA ASP A 200 -11.53 -10.54 -1.76
C ASP A 200 -11.75 -12.07 -1.84
N LEU A 201 -11.51 -12.66 -3.01
CA LEU A 201 -11.81 -14.07 -3.28
C LEU A 201 -10.62 -15.00 -3.06
N PHE A 202 -9.41 -14.49 -3.17
CA PHE A 202 -8.20 -15.27 -3.04
C PHE A 202 -7.46 -14.90 -1.77
N SER A 203 -6.83 -15.90 -1.15
CA SER A 203 -6.02 -15.73 0.06
C SER A 203 -4.57 -15.41 -0.22
N GLU A 204 -4.06 -15.76 -1.41
CA GLU A 204 -2.65 -15.63 -1.76
C GLU A 204 -2.48 -15.07 -3.17
N PHE A 205 -1.42 -14.29 -3.38
CA PHE A 205 -1.15 -13.63 -4.65
C PHE A 205 0.35 -13.68 -4.97
N TYR A 206 0.65 -14.02 -6.24
CA TYR A 206 1.99 -13.79 -6.78
C TYR A 206 2.20 -12.30 -7.04
N VAL A 207 3.35 -11.78 -6.64
CA VAL A 207 3.80 -10.43 -6.99
C VAL A 207 4.43 -10.48 -8.38
N ASN A 208 3.74 -9.93 -9.37
CA ASN A 208 4.14 -10.02 -10.77
C ASN A 208 5.30 -9.07 -11.09
N ARG A 209 6.52 -9.56 -10.95
CA ARG A 209 7.75 -8.84 -11.33
C ARG A 209 7.96 -8.74 -12.85
N TYR A 210 7.22 -9.50 -13.65
CA TYR A 210 7.40 -9.58 -15.11
C TYR A 210 6.48 -8.63 -15.89
N ILE A 211 5.73 -7.76 -15.22
CA ILE A 211 4.81 -6.82 -15.87
C ILE A 211 5.57 -5.79 -16.73
N ASP A 212 6.72 -5.34 -16.26
CA ASP A 212 7.66 -4.50 -16.99
C ASP A 212 9.08 -4.60 -16.39
N TYR A 213 10.05 -3.97 -17.06
CA TYR A 213 11.44 -4.03 -16.65
C TYR A 213 11.72 -3.40 -15.28
N HIS A 214 11.08 -2.28 -14.96
CA HIS A 214 11.24 -1.62 -13.66
C HIS A 214 10.65 -2.45 -12.52
N ALA A 215 9.51 -3.12 -12.72
CA ALA A 215 8.98 -4.06 -11.73
C ALA A 215 9.96 -5.21 -11.48
N PHE A 216 10.62 -5.69 -12.54
CA PHE A 216 11.63 -6.73 -12.40
C PHE A 216 12.85 -6.26 -11.59
N GLU A 217 13.32 -5.03 -11.79
CA GLU A 217 14.42 -4.43 -11.02
C GLU A 217 14.06 -4.21 -9.53
N VAL A 218 12.84 -3.76 -9.28
CA VAL A 218 12.35 -3.40 -7.93
C VAL A 218 12.06 -4.63 -7.07
N VAL A 219 11.72 -5.78 -7.68
CA VAL A 219 11.31 -7.02 -7.00
C VAL A 219 12.39 -8.12 -7.13
N THR A 220 13.66 -7.75 -7.22
CA THR A 220 14.76 -8.75 -7.42
C THR A 220 15.37 -9.18 -6.10
#